data_3f9d3e1e05b9b32f4ca4c77b45c963e4
#
_entry.id   3f9d3e1e05b9b32f4ca4c77b45c963e4
#
_cell.length_a   1.000
_cell.length_b   1.000
_cell.length_c   1.000
_cell.angle_alpha   90.00
_cell.angle_beta   90.00
_cell.angle_gamma   90.00
#
_symmetry.space_group_name_H-M   'P 1'
#
loop_
_entity.id
_entity.type
_entity.pdbx_description
1 polymer ?
#
loop_
_entity_poly.entity_id
_entity_poly.type
_entity_poly.pdbx_seq_one_letter_code
_entity_poly.pdbx_strand_id
1 'polypeptide(L)'
;QKFTDGTYFTNALKVTIASVLPVLFFTFLGHFEIGFTIAIGAFFTYPSDIPSNLKHKVNGVIITGLAVSLVNLLINILFPFPYIFYPILALLIFFLCMLSAYGHRATVASFSVLISISIAFAHINTGSAMLFHSGLILAGGLFYLLISLIFHYLSPHRYIELQTADCIKLTAKYLKLRGDLWTLNTDKKSIIEKQLHLQVEINTIHQNIREVLISNSSTSGTSNQNRKMLLIF
;
A
#
# COMPACT_ATOMS: atom_id res chain seq x y z
N GLN A 1 -18.82 8.76 14.02
CA GLN A 1 -17.48 9.25 14.41
C GLN A 1 -16.38 8.18 14.30
N LYS A 2 -16.59 6.90 14.65
CA LYS A 2 -15.56 5.84 14.56
C LYS A 2 -15.13 5.49 13.13
N PHE A 3 -15.96 5.67 12.13
CA PHE A 3 -15.68 5.32 10.74
C PHE A 3 -14.81 6.39 10.04
N THR A 4 -15.09 7.65 10.28
CA THR A 4 -14.36 8.80 9.72
C THR A 4 -12.95 8.96 10.33
N ASP A 5 -12.72 8.37 11.50
CA ASP A 5 -11.44 8.44 12.22
C ASP A 5 -10.49 7.30 11.86
N GLY A 6 -10.91 6.32 11.06
CA GLY A 6 -10.12 5.17 10.66
C GLY A 6 -9.05 5.48 9.60
N THR A 7 -7.92 4.77 9.66
CA THR A 7 -6.87 4.79 8.63
C THR A 7 -7.43 4.40 7.26
N TYR A 8 -8.43 3.53 7.22
CA TYR A 8 -9.11 3.10 5.99
C TYR A 8 -9.82 4.25 5.28
N PHE A 9 -10.52 5.11 6.02
CA PHE A 9 -11.19 6.28 5.44
C PHE A 9 -10.18 7.26 4.84
N THR A 10 -9.09 7.54 5.55
CA THR A 10 -8.02 8.43 5.06
C THR A 10 -7.36 7.86 3.79
N ASN A 11 -7.11 6.56 3.73
CA ASN A 11 -6.54 5.92 2.55
C ASN A 11 -7.52 5.92 1.38
N ALA A 12 -8.80 5.63 1.61
CA ALA A 12 -9.83 5.73 0.59
C ALA A 12 -9.92 7.16 0.02
N LEU A 13 -9.89 8.18 0.87
CA LEU A 13 -9.94 9.58 0.47
C LEU A 13 -8.72 9.97 -0.39
N LYS A 14 -7.51 9.54 -0.02
CA LYS A 14 -6.29 9.76 -0.81
C LYS A 14 -6.42 9.20 -2.22
N VAL A 15 -6.85 7.94 -2.33
CA VAL A 15 -7.02 7.26 -3.63
C VAL A 15 -8.07 7.95 -4.47
N THR A 16 -9.22 8.26 -3.87
CA THR A 16 -10.31 8.95 -4.58
C THR A 16 -9.85 10.30 -5.13
N ILE A 17 -9.20 11.12 -4.31
CA ILE A 17 -8.66 12.42 -4.75
C ILE A 17 -7.62 12.22 -5.85
N ALA A 18 -6.68 11.27 -5.67
CA ALA A 18 -5.61 11.02 -6.63
C ALA A 18 -6.12 10.51 -7.99
N SER A 19 -7.22 9.78 -8.00
CA SER A 19 -7.80 9.24 -9.24
C SER A 19 -8.80 10.21 -9.89
N VAL A 20 -9.68 10.80 -9.10
CA VAL A 20 -10.79 11.62 -9.65
C VAL A 20 -10.31 13.01 -10.08
N LEU A 21 -9.39 13.62 -9.34
CA LEU A 21 -8.96 14.99 -9.64
C LEU A 21 -8.28 15.13 -11.00
N PRO A 22 -7.34 14.27 -11.43
CA PRO A 22 -6.77 14.34 -12.77
C PRO A 22 -7.83 14.11 -13.86
N VAL A 23 -8.74 13.14 -13.66
CA VAL A 23 -9.82 12.87 -14.64
C VAL A 23 -10.68 14.10 -14.82
N LEU A 24 -11.17 14.72 -13.74
CA LEU A 24 -12.00 15.91 -13.82
C LEU A 24 -11.26 17.08 -14.49
N PHE A 25 -10.02 17.33 -14.09
CA PHE A 25 -9.22 18.43 -14.62
C PHE A 25 -9.00 18.30 -16.14
N PHE A 26 -8.54 17.12 -16.60
CA PHE A 26 -8.27 16.90 -18.01
C PHE A 26 -9.55 16.74 -18.85
N THR A 27 -10.65 16.26 -18.27
CA THR A 27 -11.97 16.24 -18.94
C THR A 27 -12.45 17.67 -19.22
N PHE A 28 -12.28 18.58 -18.26
CA PHE A 28 -12.60 19.99 -18.45
C PHE A 28 -11.77 20.64 -19.56
N LEU A 29 -10.52 20.19 -19.77
CA LEU A 29 -9.64 20.62 -20.85
C LEU A 29 -9.91 19.90 -22.19
N GLY A 30 -10.88 18.98 -22.25
CA GLY A 30 -11.20 18.19 -23.46
C GLY A 30 -10.27 17.00 -23.73
N HIS A 31 -9.40 16.65 -22.78
CA HIS A 31 -8.40 15.58 -22.91
C HIS A 31 -8.63 14.43 -21.91
N PHE A 32 -9.80 13.82 -21.94
CA PHE A 32 -10.20 12.74 -21.00
C PHE A 32 -9.17 11.62 -20.92
N GLU A 33 -8.62 11.16 -22.06
CA GLU A 33 -7.67 10.04 -22.11
C GLU A 33 -6.38 10.29 -21.29
N ILE A 34 -5.90 11.53 -21.27
CA ILE A 34 -4.71 11.91 -20.49
C ILE A 34 -5.03 11.80 -19.00
N GLY A 35 -6.16 12.38 -18.57
CA GLY A 35 -6.57 12.32 -17.17
C GLY A 35 -6.83 10.90 -16.68
N PHE A 36 -7.44 10.08 -17.51
CA PHE A 36 -7.72 8.68 -17.21
C PHE A 36 -6.42 7.85 -17.07
N THR A 37 -5.45 8.06 -17.97
CA THR A 37 -4.15 7.39 -17.88
C THR A 37 -3.38 7.77 -16.60
N ILE A 38 -3.41 9.05 -16.22
CA ILE A 38 -2.81 9.52 -14.95
C ILE A 38 -3.52 8.87 -13.75
N ALA A 39 -4.85 8.79 -13.77
CA ALA A 39 -5.62 8.16 -12.71
C ALA A 39 -5.29 6.66 -12.57
N ILE A 40 -5.12 5.95 -13.66
CA ILE A 40 -4.66 4.54 -13.68
C ILE A 40 -3.29 4.42 -13.02
N GLY A 41 -2.34 5.30 -13.35
CA GLY A 41 -1.01 5.33 -12.73
C GLY A 41 -1.07 5.55 -11.22
N ALA A 42 -1.92 6.48 -10.77
CA ALA A 42 -2.16 6.74 -9.35
C ALA A 42 -2.78 5.52 -8.65
N PHE A 43 -3.75 4.86 -9.28
CA PHE A 43 -4.42 3.69 -8.74
C PHE A 43 -3.48 2.49 -8.57
N PHE A 44 -2.55 2.25 -9.51
CA PHE A 44 -1.59 1.14 -9.38
C PHE A 44 -0.48 1.40 -8.37
N THR A 45 -0.17 2.65 -8.09
CA THR A 45 0.85 3.00 -7.09
C THR A 45 0.32 3.00 -5.66
N TYR A 46 -0.99 3.21 -5.49
CA TYR A 46 -1.63 3.28 -4.17
C TYR A 46 -1.35 2.07 -3.26
N PRO A 47 -1.42 0.80 -3.70
CA PRO A 47 -1.24 -0.33 -2.79
C PRO A 47 0.14 -0.36 -2.13
N SER A 48 1.14 0.25 -2.73
CA SER A 48 2.50 0.36 -2.19
C SER A 48 2.67 1.45 -1.14
N ASP A 49 1.62 2.26 -0.88
CA ASP A 49 1.58 3.24 0.20
C ASP A 49 1.33 2.58 1.55
N ILE A 50 2.27 1.72 1.97
CA ILE A 50 2.22 1.06 3.26
C ILE A 50 2.70 2.05 4.33
N PRO A 51 1.95 2.17 5.46
CA PRO A 51 2.35 3.02 6.57
C PRO A 51 3.73 2.62 7.11
N SER A 52 4.68 3.50 6.96
CA SER A 52 6.08 3.28 7.37
C SER A 52 6.84 4.60 7.40
N ASN A 53 8.17 4.56 7.64
CA ASN A 53 9.02 5.73 7.53
C ASN A 53 8.85 6.43 6.17
N LEU A 54 8.86 7.76 6.17
CA LEU A 54 8.74 8.60 4.97
C LEU A 54 9.65 8.13 3.83
N LYS A 55 10.92 7.83 4.11
CA LYS A 55 11.88 7.36 3.09
C LYS A 55 11.44 6.01 2.47
N HIS A 56 11.02 5.07 3.29
CA HIS A 56 10.57 3.76 2.82
C HIS A 56 9.24 3.84 2.08
N LYS A 57 8.35 4.74 2.50
CA LYS A 57 7.08 5.02 1.85
C LYS A 57 7.29 5.62 0.46
N VAL A 58 8.10 6.68 0.38
CA VAL A 58 8.42 7.35 -0.89
C VAL A 58 9.10 6.38 -1.86
N ASN A 59 10.11 5.65 -1.40
CA ASN A 59 10.80 4.66 -2.23
C ASN A 59 9.86 3.55 -2.72
N GLY A 60 8.96 3.05 -1.86
CA GLY A 60 7.99 2.03 -2.25
C GLY A 60 7.07 2.49 -3.37
N VAL A 61 6.51 3.68 -3.25
CA VAL A 61 5.62 4.28 -4.27
C VAL A 61 6.38 4.58 -5.57
N ILE A 62 7.60 5.12 -5.49
CA ILE A 62 8.43 5.42 -6.67
C ILE A 62 8.83 4.12 -7.40
N ILE A 63 9.31 3.12 -6.67
CA ILE A 63 9.72 1.84 -7.26
C ILE A 63 8.53 1.16 -7.96
N THR A 64 7.36 1.15 -7.33
CA THR A 64 6.16 0.57 -7.93
C THR A 64 5.69 1.37 -9.15
N GLY A 65 5.67 2.69 -9.10
CA GLY A 65 5.32 3.55 -10.23
C GLY A 65 6.26 3.35 -11.42
N LEU A 66 7.57 3.27 -11.16
CA LEU A 66 8.58 2.97 -12.18
C LEU A 66 8.38 1.56 -12.75
N ALA A 67 8.14 0.56 -11.90
CA ALA A 67 7.92 -0.82 -12.36
C ALA A 67 6.68 -0.92 -13.26
N VAL A 68 5.56 -0.31 -12.86
CA VAL A 68 4.33 -0.27 -13.66
C VAL A 68 4.56 0.42 -15.00
N SER A 69 5.21 1.58 -15.01
CA SER A 69 5.51 2.35 -16.23
C SER A 69 6.45 1.58 -17.17
N LEU A 70 7.53 0.96 -16.62
CA LEU A 70 8.49 0.17 -17.40
C LEU A 70 7.85 -1.08 -17.98
N VAL A 71 7.04 -1.79 -17.23
CA VAL A 71 6.35 -3.00 -17.72
C VAL A 71 5.33 -2.63 -18.79
N ASN A 72 4.59 -1.53 -18.63
CA ASN A 72 3.68 -1.03 -19.65
C ASN A 72 4.45 -0.70 -20.95
N LEU A 73 5.57 0.01 -20.83
CA LEU A 73 6.44 0.32 -21.97
C LEU A 73 6.95 -0.94 -22.67
N LEU A 74 7.44 -1.92 -21.89
CA LEU A 74 7.98 -3.18 -22.39
C LEU A 74 6.92 -3.98 -23.16
N ILE A 75 5.69 -4.02 -22.67
CA ILE A 75 4.57 -4.67 -23.38
C ILE A 75 4.32 -3.99 -24.73
N ASN A 76 4.24 -2.67 -24.76
CA ASN A 76 3.99 -1.93 -26.00
C ASN A 76 5.12 -2.12 -27.03
N ILE A 77 6.39 -2.20 -26.60
CA ILE A 77 7.54 -2.44 -27.49
C ILE A 77 7.55 -3.87 -28.06
N LEU A 78 7.21 -4.85 -27.23
CA LEU A 78 7.29 -6.26 -27.61
C LEU A 78 6.06 -6.77 -28.34
N PHE A 79 4.92 -6.12 -28.20
CA PHE A 79 3.66 -6.54 -28.79
C PHE A 79 3.72 -6.80 -30.32
N PRO A 80 4.44 -5.99 -31.15
CA PRO A 80 4.57 -6.25 -32.58
C PRO A 80 5.29 -7.56 -32.93
N PHE A 81 6.01 -8.18 -31.97
CA PHE A 81 6.83 -9.38 -32.19
C PHE A 81 6.28 -10.57 -31.39
N PRO A 82 5.21 -11.26 -31.84
CA PRO A 82 4.50 -12.26 -31.04
C PRO A 82 5.39 -13.43 -30.59
N TYR A 83 6.34 -13.86 -31.41
CA TYR A 83 7.25 -14.97 -31.07
C TYR A 83 8.18 -14.65 -29.90
N ILE A 84 8.54 -13.38 -29.70
CA ILE A 84 9.40 -12.92 -28.61
C ILE A 84 8.52 -12.49 -27.42
N PHE A 85 7.35 -11.94 -27.71
CA PHE A 85 6.45 -11.39 -26.73
C PHE A 85 5.95 -12.44 -25.74
N TYR A 86 5.43 -13.59 -26.21
CA TYR A 86 4.84 -14.60 -25.33
C TYR A 86 5.85 -15.22 -24.34
N PRO A 87 7.08 -15.63 -24.77
CA PRO A 87 8.09 -16.14 -23.84
C PRO A 87 8.52 -15.10 -22.79
N ILE A 88 8.74 -13.84 -23.23
CA ILE A 88 9.13 -12.77 -22.30
C ILE A 88 8.01 -12.43 -21.32
N LEU A 89 6.77 -12.41 -21.77
CA LEU A 89 5.61 -12.19 -20.91
C LEU A 89 5.50 -13.29 -19.85
N ALA A 90 5.64 -14.56 -20.23
CA ALA A 90 5.61 -15.67 -19.30
C ALA A 90 6.72 -15.57 -18.25
N LEU A 91 7.94 -15.22 -18.67
CA LEU A 91 9.09 -15.04 -17.80
C LEU A 91 8.89 -13.84 -16.87
N LEU A 92 8.36 -12.74 -17.36
CA LEU A 92 8.05 -11.55 -16.58
C LEU A 92 7.02 -11.84 -15.48
N ILE A 93 5.91 -12.53 -15.83
CA ILE A 93 4.89 -12.94 -14.85
C ILE A 93 5.51 -13.87 -13.80
N PHE A 94 6.30 -14.85 -14.22
CA PHE A 94 7.00 -15.74 -13.30
C PHE A 94 7.91 -14.97 -12.34
N PHE A 95 8.71 -14.04 -12.86
CA PHE A 95 9.60 -13.22 -12.03
C PHE A 95 8.84 -12.34 -11.05
N LEU A 96 7.73 -11.71 -11.46
CA LEU A 96 6.87 -10.93 -10.60
C LEU A 96 6.23 -11.77 -9.49
N CYS A 97 5.80 -13.00 -9.81
CA CYS A 97 5.28 -13.93 -8.81
C CYS A 97 6.36 -14.33 -7.79
N MET A 98 7.59 -14.61 -8.26
CA MET A 98 8.71 -14.92 -7.37
C MET A 98 9.12 -13.74 -6.49
N LEU A 99 8.96 -12.51 -6.99
CA LEU A 99 9.24 -11.29 -6.20
C LEU A 99 8.37 -11.20 -4.94
N SER A 100 7.16 -11.78 -4.96
CA SER A 100 6.27 -11.80 -3.79
C SER A 100 6.85 -12.56 -2.59
N ALA A 101 7.83 -13.45 -2.80
CA ALA A 101 8.52 -14.17 -1.72
C ALA A 101 9.40 -13.26 -0.84
N TYR A 102 9.76 -12.07 -1.31
CA TYR A 102 10.62 -11.13 -0.57
C TYR A 102 9.87 -10.30 0.50
N GLY A 103 8.60 -10.61 0.77
CA GLY A 103 7.83 -10.02 1.85
C GLY A 103 6.66 -9.14 1.39
N HIS A 104 5.87 -8.68 2.35
CA HIS A 104 4.58 -8.03 2.10
C HIS A 104 4.65 -6.84 1.10
N ARG A 105 5.68 -6.01 1.18
CA ARG A 105 5.87 -4.87 0.26
C ARG A 105 6.11 -5.31 -1.17
N ALA A 106 6.96 -6.32 -1.36
CA ALA A 106 7.24 -6.87 -2.66
C ALA A 106 5.99 -7.56 -3.25
N THR A 107 5.21 -8.27 -2.42
CA THR A 107 3.93 -8.86 -2.81
C THR A 107 2.96 -7.84 -3.36
N VAL A 108 2.78 -6.73 -2.63
CA VAL A 108 1.84 -5.68 -3.03
C VAL A 108 2.28 -4.97 -4.31
N ALA A 109 3.58 -4.66 -4.43
CA ALA A 109 4.15 -4.07 -5.64
C ALA A 109 4.01 -5.01 -6.85
N SER A 110 4.34 -6.29 -6.70
CA SER A 110 4.17 -7.31 -7.75
C SER A 110 2.72 -7.44 -8.19
N PHE A 111 1.79 -7.46 -7.24
CA PHE A 111 0.35 -7.52 -7.54
C PHE A 111 -0.12 -6.31 -8.37
N SER A 112 0.33 -5.11 -8.02
CA SER A 112 0.02 -3.89 -8.78
C SER A 112 0.54 -3.96 -10.21
N VAL A 113 1.78 -4.46 -10.40
CA VAL A 113 2.38 -4.62 -11.73
C VAL A 113 1.65 -5.70 -12.53
N LEU A 114 1.27 -6.83 -11.92
CA LEU A 114 0.51 -7.90 -12.58
C LEU A 114 -0.85 -7.41 -13.08
N ILE A 115 -1.57 -6.62 -12.29
CA ILE A 115 -2.84 -6.04 -12.75
C ILE A 115 -2.60 -5.03 -13.88
N SER A 116 -1.52 -4.24 -13.81
CA SER A 116 -1.20 -3.27 -14.85
C SER A 116 -0.92 -3.94 -16.20
N ILE A 117 -0.35 -5.15 -16.23
CA ILE A 117 -0.16 -5.96 -17.44
C ILE A 117 -1.52 -6.21 -18.12
N SER A 118 -2.53 -6.63 -17.36
CA SER A 118 -3.86 -6.91 -17.91
C SER A 118 -4.51 -5.68 -18.55
N ILE A 119 -4.30 -4.50 -17.97
CA ILE A 119 -4.84 -3.24 -18.51
C ILE A 119 -4.00 -2.75 -19.70
N ALA A 120 -2.68 -3.00 -19.72
CA ALA A 120 -1.84 -2.63 -20.84
C ALA A 120 -2.28 -3.27 -22.16
N PHE A 121 -2.88 -4.47 -22.11
CA PHE A 121 -3.46 -5.12 -23.29
C PHE A 121 -4.70 -4.41 -23.85
N ALA A 122 -5.42 -3.63 -23.05
CA ALA A 122 -6.60 -2.91 -23.50
C ALA A 122 -6.25 -1.68 -24.37
N HIS A 123 -5.04 -1.12 -24.18
CA HIS A 123 -4.58 0.08 -24.88
C HIS A 123 -3.14 -0.10 -25.37
N ILE A 124 -3.00 -0.74 -26.53
CA ILE A 124 -1.69 -0.92 -27.17
C ILE A 124 -1.39 0.32 -27.99
N ASN A 125 -0.31 0.99 -27.64
CA ASN A 125 0.16 2.18 -28.34
C ASN A 125 1.41 1.86 -29.16
N THR A 126 1.56 2.50 -30.33
CA THR A 126 2.70 2.34 -31.22
C THR A 126 3.46 3.66 -31.40
N GLY A 127 4.76 3.56 -31.71
CA GLY A 127 5.60 4.75 -31.95
C GLY A 127 5.80 5.64 -30.72
N SER A 128 5.77 6.96 -30.90
CA SER A 128 6.00 7.93 -29.83
C SER A 128 4.87 7.94 -28.76
N ALA A 129 3.66 7.50 -29.13
CA ALA A 129 2.52 7.46 -28.23
C ALA A 129 2.75 6.49 -27.04
N MET A 130 3.54 5.41 -27.21
CA MET A 130 3.84 4.47 -26.14
C MET A 130 4.70 5.10 -25.03
N LEU A 131 5.69 5.95 -25.40
CA LEU A 131 6.52 6.66 -24.43
C LEU A 131 5.68 7.70 -23.66
N PHE A 132 4.84 8.42 -24.39
CA PHE A 132 3.94 9.41 -23.79
C PHE A 132 2.97 8.75 -22.80
N HIS A 133 2.34 7.64 -23.17
CA HIS A 133 1.41 6.90 -22.33
C HIS A 133 2.09 6.34 -21.07
N SER A 134 3.27 5.72 -21.21
CA SER A 134 4.05 5.24 -20.07
C SER A 134 4.51 6.37 -19.15
N GLY A 135 4.87 7.53 -19.72
CA GLY A 135 5.20 8.74 -18.98
C GLY A 135 4.00 9.28 -18.18
N LEU A 136 2.79 9.23 -18.74
CA LEU A 136 1.57 9.63 -18.04
C LEU A 136 1.25 8.70 -16.86
N ILE A 137 1.46 7.39 -17.01
CA ILE A 137 1.30 6.42 -15.91
C ILE A 137 2.26 6.77 -14.76
N LEU A 138 3.52 7.06 -15.09
CA LEU A 138 4.52 7.46 -14.11
C LEU A 138 4.14 8.77 -13.44
N ALA A 139 3.69 9.77 -14.21
CA ALA A 139 3.17 11.03 -13.68
C ALA A 139 2.00 10.81 -12.71
N GLY A 140 1.12 9.85 -12.99
CA GLY A 140 0.04 9.45 -12.09
C GLY A 140 0.54 8.91 -10.76
N GLY A 141 1.57 8.04 -10.79
CA GLY A 141 2.22 7.54 -9.58
C GLY A 141 2.87 8.65 -8.74
N LEU A 142 3.54 9.61 -9.39
CA LEU A 142 4.13 10.77 -8.73
C LEU A 142 3.05 11.71 -8.16
N PHE A 143 1.94 11.88 -8.86
CA PHE A 143 0.80 12.66 -8.39
C PHE A 143 0.18 12.03 -7.15
N TYR A 144 0.01 10.69 -7.14
CA TYR A 144 -0.42 9.97 -5.95
C TYR A 144 0.55 10.20 -4.77
N LEU A 145 1.86 10.14 -5.03
CA LEU A 145 2.87 10.37 -4.00
C LEU A 145 2.75 11.78 -3.40
N LEU A 146 2.53 12.81 -4.23
CA LEU A 146 2.30 14.18 -3.75
C LEU A 146 1.11 14.23 -2.79
N ILE A 147 -0.03 13.67 -3.18
CA ILE A 147 -1.22 13.64 -2.33
C ILE A 147 -0.94 12.87 -1.04
N SER A 148 -0.28 11.72 -1.12
CA SER A 148 0.07 10.93 0.06
C SER A 148 1.00 11.68 1.02
N LEU A 149 1.94 12.48 0.51
CA LEU A 149 2.79 13.35 1.32
C LEU A 149 2.02 14.49 1.99
N ILE A 150 1.10 15.13 1.27
CA ILE A 150 0.24 16.18 1.84
C ILE A 150 -0.55 15.64 3.03
N PHE A 151 -1.17 14.47 2.87
CA PHE A 151 -1.91 13.82 3.95
C PHE A 151 -1.00 13.38 5.11
N HIS A 152 0.23 12.99 4.83
CA HIS A 152 1.20 12.66 5.87
C HIS A 152 1.58 13.89 6.72
N TYR A 153 1.76 15.06 6.11
CA TYR A 153 2.04 16.30 6.83
C TYR A 153 0.83 16.82 7.62
N LEU A 154 -0.38 16.59 7.12
CA LEU A 154 -1.61 17.00 7.80
C LEU A 154 -1.93 16.15 9.05
N SER A 155 -1.48 14.90 9.10
CA SER A 155 -1.82 13.97 10.19
C SER A 155 -0.66 13.02 10.56
N PRO A 156 0.48 13.55 11.05
CA PRO A 156 1.71 12.76 11.23
C PRO A 156 1.62 11.73 12.39
N HIS A 157 0.80 11.97 13.42
CA HIS A 157 0.74 11.13 14.63
C HIS A 157 -0.44 10.16 14.66
N ARG A 158 -1.47 10.41 13.86
CA ARG A 158 -2.74 9.68 13.92
C ARG A 158 -2.61 8.17 13.67
N TYR A 159 -1.66 7.76 12.84
CA TYR A 159 -1.44 6.33 12.56
C TYR A 159 -0.91 5.58 13.78
N ILE A 160 0.09 6.14 14.47
CA ILE A 160 0.70 5.52 15.67
C ILE A 160 -0.31 5.45 16.81
N GLU A 161 -1.07 6.52 17.01
CA GLU A 161 -2.12 6.57 18.04
C GLU A 161 -3.21 5.52 17.83
N LEU A 162 -3.69 5.37 16.57
CA LEU A 162 -4.70 4.37 16.23
C LEU A 162 -4.16 2.94 16.39
N GLN A 163 -2.94 2.66 15.92
CA GLN A 163 -2.31 1.34 16.08
C GLN A 163 -2.06 0.99 17.55
N THR A 164 -1.67 1.98 18.36
CA THR A 164 -1.49 1.80 19.80
C THR A 164 -2.82 1.53 20.49
N ALA A 165 -3.87 2.25 20.11
CA ALA A 165 -5.22 2.05 20.65
C ALA A 165 -5.77 0.65 20.28
N ASP A 166 -5.56 0.19 19.05
CA ASP A 166 -5.96 -1.15 18.61
C ASP A 166 -5.15 -2.24 19.34
N CYS A 167 -3.86 -2.04 19.54
CA CYS A 167 -3.02 -2.95 20.32
C CYS A 167 -3.53 -3.09 21.76
N ILE A 168 -3.82 -1.98 22.44
CA ILE A 168 -4.38 -1.98 23.80
C ILE A 168 -5.71 -2.73 23.83
N LYS A 169 -6.59 -2.48 22.87
CA LYS A 169 -7.91 -3.12 22.78
C LYS A 169 -7.81 -4.64 22.56
N LEU A 170 -6.90 -5.09 21.71
CA LEU A 170 -6.67 -6.51 21.47
C LEU A 170 -6.03 -7.18 22.69
N THR A 171 -5.11 -6.51 23.36
CA THR A 171 -4.51 -6.98 24.61
C THR A 171 -5.56 -7.13 25.71
N ALA A 172 -6.46 -6.16 25.84
CA ALA A 172 -7.58 -6.26 26.78
C ALA A 172 -8.51 -7.46 26.47
N LYS A 173 -8.77 -7.71 25.18
CA LYS A 173 -9.56 -8.86 24.74
C LYS A 173 -8.85 -10.18 25.02
N TYR A 174 -7.53 -10.22 24.81
CA TYR A 174 -6.70 -11.39 25.13
C TYR A 174 -6.71 -11.71 26.63
N LEU A 175 -6.55 -10.69 27.48
CA LEU A 175 -6.61 -10.84 28.93
C LEU A 175 -7.98 -11.31 29.41
N LYS A 176 -9.06 -10.82 28.81
CA LYS A 176 -10.41 -11.27 29.10
C LYS A 176 -10.58 -12.77 28.79
N LEU A 177 -10.16 -13.21 27.61
CA LEU A 177 -10.19 -14.64 27.23
C LEU A 177 -9.31 -15.49 28.16
N ARG A 178 -8.20 -14.94 28.65
CA ARG A 178 -7.34 -15.63 29.63
C ARG A 178 -8.05 -15.79 30.99
N GLY A 179 -8.82 -14.80 31.40
CA GLY A 179 -9.70 -14.89 32.57
C GLY A 179 -10.77 -15.97 32.43
N ASP A 180 -11.37 -16.08 31.23
CA ASP A 180 -12.43 -17.06 30.95
C ASP A 180 -11.93 -18.52 31.04
N LEU A 181 -10.61 -18.79 30.88
CA LEU A 181 -10.02 -20.11 31.06
C LEU A 181 -10.12 -20.66 32.50
N TRP A 182 -10.28 -19.78 33.48
CA TRP A 182 -10.40 -20.13 34.90
C TRP A 182 -11.84 -20.43 35.30
N THR A 183 -12.81 -20.21 34.42
CA THR A 183 -14.20 -20.56 34.68
C THR A 183 -14.47 -22.04 34.40
N LEU A 184 -15.20 -22.69 35.33
CA LEU A 184 -15.34 -24.14 35.39
C LEU A 184 -16.13 -24.82 34.24
N ASN A 185 -16.85 -24.05 33.40
CA ASN A 185 -17.80 -24.60 32.40
C ASN A 185 -17.51 -24.13 30.95
N THR A 186 -16.29 -23.83 30.60
CA THR A 186 -15.94 -23.30 29.24
C THR A 186 -15.15 -24.32 28.44
N ASP A 187 -15.40 -24.37 27.12
CA ASP A 187 -14.60 -25.14 26.17
C ASP A 187 -13.20 -24.53 26.05
N LYS A 188 -12.26 -25.07 26.85
CA LYS A 188 -10.88 -24.59 26.93
C LYS A 188 -10.17 -24.62 25.58
N LYS A 189 -10.49 -25.58 24.70
CA LYS A 189 -9.84 -25.74 23.40
C LYS A 189 -10.17 -24.57 22.46
N SER A 190 -11.44 -24.20 22.39
CA SER A 190 -11.90 -23.05 21.59
C SER A 190 -11.32 -21.72 22.10
N ILE A 191 -11.17 -21.55 23.41
CA ILE A 191 -10.60 -20.34 24.00
C ILE A 191 -9.11 -20.23 23.68
N ILE A 192 -8.36 -21.32 23.77
CA ILE A 192 -6.92 -21.37 23.43
C ILE A 192 -6.69 -21.02 21.96
N GLU A 193 -7.51 -21.57 21.06
CA GLU A 193 -7.40 -21.26 19.63
C GLU A 193 -7.65 -19.77 19.34
N LYS A 194 -8.67 -19.18 19.96
CA LYS A 194 -8.94 -17.73 19.89
C LYS A 194 -7.80 -16.88 20.47
N GLN A 195 -7.19 -17.35 21.56
CA GLN A 195 -6.03 -16.66 22.15
C GLN A 195 -4.82 -16.68 21.23
N LEU A 196 -4.51 -17.82 20.60
CA LEU A 196 -3.42 -17.93 19.64
C LEU A 196 -3.61 -16.98 18.46
N HIS A 197 -4.83 -16.92 17.93
CA HIS A 197 -5.15 -15.99 16.84
C HIS A 197 -4.94 -14.53 17.25
N LEU A 198 -5.45 -14.13 18.42
CA LEU A 198 -5.24 -12.78 18.94
C LEU A 198 -3.76 -12.45 19.22
N GLN A 199 -2.99 -13.43 19.69
CA GLN A 199 -1.56 -13.25 19.94
C GLN A 199 -0.77 -12.98 18.67
N VAL A 200 -1.10 -13.66 17.57
CA VAL A 200 -0.50 -13.40 16.25
C VAL A 200 -0.86 -11.99 15.78
N GLU A 201 -2.11 -11.58 15.94
CA GLU A 201 -2.57 -10.25 15.55
C GLU A 201 -1.90 -9.13 16.37
N ILE A 202 -1.79 -9.31 17.69
CA ILE A 202 -1.07 -8.38 18.59
C ILE A 202 0.40 -8.26 18.19
N ASN A 203 1.07 -9.39 17.93
CA ASN A 203 2.48 -9.40 17.52
C ASN A 203 2.69 -8.68 16.19
N THR A 204 1.78 -8.83 15.25
CA THR A 204 1.84 -8.13 13.95
C THR A 204 1.72 -6.62 14.13
N ILE A 205 0.78 -6.16 14.95
CA ILE A 205 0.62 -4.74 15.26
C ILE A 205 1.84 -4.19 16.00
N HIS A 206 2.38 -4.94 16.97
CA HIS A 206 3.59 -4.59 17.70
C HIS A 206 4.80 -4.40 16.77
N GLN A 207 5.00 -5.31 15.82
CA GLN A 207 6.09 -5.19 14.84
C GLN A 207 5.90 -3.94 13.96
N ASN A 208 4.68 -3.68 13.49
CA ASN A 208 4.37 -2.50 12.69
C ASN A 208 4.64 -1.19 13.46
N ILE A 209 4.21 -1.11 14.72
CA ILE A 209 4.48 0.05 15.59
C ILE A 209 5.97 0.20 15.81
N ARG A 210 6.69 -0.88 16.10
CA ARG A 210 8.13 -0.88 16.31
C ARG A 210 8.91 -0.38 15.10
N GLU A 211 8.57 -0.84 13.90
CA GLU A 211 9.20 -0.36 12.66
C GLU A 211 9.00 1.14 12.47
N VAL A 212 7.78 1.64 12.69
CA VAL A 212 7.48 3.07 12.54
C VAL A 212 8.19 3.91 13.59
N LEU A 213 8.28 3.45 14.84
CA LEU A 213 8.93 4.16 15.93
C LEU A 213 10.45 4.19 15.81
N ILE A 214 11.06 3.06 15.42
CA ILE A 214 12.52 2.99 15.17
C ILE A 214 12.90 3.93 14.03
N SER A 215 12.08 3.99 13.00
CA SER A 215 12.33 4.82 11.83
C SER A 215 12.15 6.31 12.08
N ASN A 216 11.29 6.70 13.03
CA ASN A 216 11.05 8.10 13.41
C ASN A 216 11.95 8.57 14.58
N SER A 217 12.95 7.79 14.98
CA SER A 217 13.76 8.04 16.18
C SER A 217 14.64 9.30 16.12
N SER A 218 14.63 10.03 15.02
CA SER A 218 15.56 11.17 14.82
C SER A 218 14.97 12.56 15.12
N THR A 219 13.67 12.73 15.43
CA THR A 219 13.14 14.09 15.25
C THR A 219 12.16 14.66 16.30
N SER A 220 11.75 14.01 17.40
CA SER A 220 10.88 14.73 18.33
C SER A 220 10.71 14.12 19.72
N GLY A 221 10.50 14.97 20.75
CA GLY A 221 10.24 14.60 22.14
C GLY A 221 9.05 13.65 22.34
N THR A 222 8.05 13.72 21.45
CA THR A 222 6.88 12.83 21.41
C THR A 222 7.26 11.39 21.03
N SER A 223 8.27 11.22 20.15
CA SER A 223 8.85 9.92 19.80
C SER A 223 9.42 9.21 21.04
N ASN A 224 10.00 9.95 21.97
CA ASN A 224 10.59 9.41 23.18
C ASN A 224 9.52 8.92 24.16
N GLN A 225 8.37 9.57 24.22
CA GLN A 225 7.21 9.18 25.04
C GLN A 225 6.53 7.91 24.50
N ASN A 226 6.37 7.82 23.18
CA ASN A 226 5.83 6.64 22.50
C ASN A 226 6.79 5.45 22.59
N ARG A 227 8.11 5.68 22.56
CA ARG A 227 9.13 4.66 22.83
C ARG A 227 9.05 4.08 24.24
N LYS A 228 8.79 4.93 25.24
CA LYS A 228 8.60 4.47 26.62
C LYS A 228 7.33 3.64 26.77
N MET A 229 6.24 3.96 26.07
CA MET A 229 5.03 3.14 26.06
C MET A 229 5.25 1.75 25.49
N LEU A 230 6.07 1.61 24.42
CA LEU A 230 6.42 0.29 23.84
C LEU A 230 7.28 -0.60 24.76
N LEU A 231 8.02 0.00 25.69
CA LEU A 231 8.81 -0.75 26.68
C LEU A 231 7.94 -1.27 27.84
N ILE A 232 6.72 -0.74 28.00
CA ILE A 232 5.77 -1.14 29.05
C ILE A 232 4.83 -2.26 28.57
N PHE A 233 4.69 -2.47 27.24
CA PHE A 233 3.93 -3.55 26.60
C PHE A 233 4.84 -4.66 26.06
#